data_6e56e844aab4b514571e29a31e962dbd
#
_entry.id   6e56e844aab4b514571e29a31e962dbd
#
_cell.length_a   1.000
_cell.length_b   1.000
_cell.length_c   1.000
_cell.angle_alpha   90.00
_cell.angle_beta   90.00
_cell.angle_gamma   90.00
#
_symmetry.space_group_name_H-M   'P 1'
#
loop_
_entity.id
_entity.type
_entity.pdbx_description
1 polymer ?
#
loop_
_entity_poly.entity_id
_entity_poly.type
_entity_poly.pdbx_seq_one_letter_code
_entity_poly.pdbx_strand_id
1 'polypeptide(L)'
;MKKSAAIRLAGAAGAVALGIMGLTGCSGGSGTSSEPAAVTFWGWAPGYADAVKAFNTSHKDVKVTYQEVQPGSKGGYQKMLNAVTAGNAPCLAQVGYETLPSFAAQGALEDVASTAKADEKDFQPAAWKSVTIGDAVYGAPVDTGPMGLFYNKQLFDSLGLSAPTTWAEYKADAEKIHASDPTKFISSPYLDYDYAGLAWQTGAAWFGVDGDAWKVSLASDANLKIADYWQGLVSEGLISSAPMYDQAWYTGLGNGSIATVVGAVWQAGVIKGGAADGSGKWAVEPMPQWSAGDDQVGNAGGSATAVLKGCSDPKAAWEFAHWLSTDKTTFDMLVKKAGLYPAATGLADLPALTEGDAYFGGQKIFDVFAKAAPKVNPDWTWGPVMTKTAADLDDGLGKAWSGQGTIADALKTAQDKTIAELKKQGLKVSQ
;
A
#
# COMPACT_ATOMS: atom_id res chain seq x y z
N MET A 1 -37.44 39.88 32.47
CA MET A 1 -37.02 40.71 33.64
C MET A 1 -35.50 40.60 33.80
N LYS A 2 -34.82 41.79 33.65
CA LYS A 2 -33.58 42.21 34.34
C LYS A 2 -32.35 41.31 34.21
N LYS A 3 -31.14 41.78 33.93
CA LYS A 3 -30.56 43.12 33.62
C LYS A 3 -29.16 42.92 33.08
N SER A 4 -28.75 43.81 32.22
CA SER A 4 -27.42 44.12 31.72
C SER A 4 -26.39 44.42 32.80
N ALA A 5 -25.12 44.19 32.54
CA ALA A 5 -24.02 45.01 33.04
C ALA A 5 -22.88 45.07 32.05
N ALA A 6 -22.71 46.21 31.42
CA ALA A 6 -21.53 46.61 30.68
C ALA A 6 -20.59 47.32 31.67
N ILE A 7 -19.29 47.10 31.55
CA ILE A 7 -18.27 47.95 32.18
C ILE A 7 -17.30 48.38 31.08
N ARG A 8 -17.29 49.70 30.85
CA ARG A 8 -16.26 50.49 30.14
C ARG A 8 -15.26 51.00 31.17
N LEU A 9 -14.02 51.22 30.77
CA LEU A 9 -13.15 52.39 30.98
C LEU A 9 -11.72 52.02 30.68
N ALA A 10 -11.10 52.67 29.75
CA ALA A 10 -10.28 53.90 29.69
C ALA A 10 -8.83 53.55 30.01
N GLY A 11 -7.84 53.68 29.16
CA GLY A 11 -7.33 54.82 28.47
C GLY A 11 -6.15 55.41 29.27
N ALA A 12 -4.90 55.20 28.82
CA ALA A 12 -3.81 56.10 29.14
C ALA A 12 -2.73 56.02 28.03
N ALA A 13 -2.58 57.15 27.35
CA ALA A 13 -1.49 57.46 26.44
C ALA A 13 -0.25 57.90 27.24
N GLY A 14 0.94 57.53 26.77
CA GLY A 14 2.21 58.02 27.31
C GLY A 14 3.26 58.04 26.20
N ALA A 15 3.71 59.22 25.87
CA ALA A 15 4.53 59.59 24.72
C ALA A 15 6.04 59.49 24.97
N VAL A 16 6.77 59.17 23.91
CA VAL A 16 8.06 59.74 23.44
C VAL A 16 9.28 59.74 24.37
N ALA A 17 10.34 59.08 23.95
CA ALA A 17 11.70 59.57 23.99
C ALA A 17 12.55 58.98 22.85
N LEU A 18 12.96 59.83 21.89
CA LEU A 18 14.05 59.57 20.94
C LEU A 18 15.35 59.53 21.68
N GLY A 19 16.16 58.50 21.36
CA GLY A 19 17.56 58.41 21.70
C GLY A 19 18.34 57.91 20.51
N ILE A 20 18.91 58.82 19.72
CA ILE A 20 19.92 58.53 18.69
C ILE A 20 21.28 58.52 19.39
N MET A 21 22.04 57.42 19.25
CA MET A 21 23.52 57.44 19.20
C MET A 21 24.09 56.03 19.06
N GLY A 22 24.98 55.88 18.08
CA GLY A 22 26.12 54.98 18.17
C GLY A 22 26.27 53.96 17.03
N LEU A 23 26.74 54.41 15.86
CA LEU A 23 27.44 53.49 14.93
C LEU A 23 28.73 52.99 15.57
N THR A 24 28.79 51.69 15.87
CA THR A 24 30.05 50.99 15.88
C THR A 24 29.90 49.70 15.07
N GLY A 25 30.53 49.69 13.90
CA GLY A 25 30.64 48.50 13.07
C GLY A 25 31.43 47.43 13.78
N CYS A 26 30.85 46.25 13.90
CA CYS A 26 31.57 44.99 14.02
C CYS A 26 31.12 44.14 12.89
N SER A 27 31.96 43.94 11.91
CA SER A 27 31.89 42.87 10.93
C SER A 27 32.06 41.53 11.67
N GLY A 28 30.96 41.00 12.16
CA GLY A 28 30.87 39.63 12.66
C GLY A 28 30.16 38.80 11.59
N GLY A 29 30.80 37.78 11.07
CA GLY A 29 30.22 36.87 10.09
C GLY A 29 28.87 36.36 10.58
N SER A 30 27.83 36.73 9.89
CA SER A 30 26.50 36.13 10.02
C SER A 30 26.55 34.71 9.43
N GLY A 31 26.92 33.76 10.27
CA GLY A 31 26.47 32.39 10.09
C GLY A 31 24.97 32.44 10.28
N THR A 32 24.22 32.62 9.21
CA THR A 32 22.79 32.35 9.18
C THR A 32 22.65 30.84 9.38
N SER A 33 22.48 30.40 10.62
CA SER A 33 21.86 29.13 10.91
C SER A 33 20.41 29.27 10.48
N SER A 34 20.12 28.97 9.20
CA SER A 34 18.73 28.81 8.75
C SER A 34 18.12 27.69 9.61
N GLU A 35 16.95 27.97 10.19
CA GLU A 35 16.20 26.88 10.86
C GLU A 35 16.01 25.73 9.89
N PRO A 36 16.10 24.48 10.38
CA PRO A 36 15.87 23.31 9.52
C PRO A 36 14.49 23.37 8.85
N ALA A 37 14.42 23.01 7.57
CA ALA A 37 13.15 22.86 6.87
C ALA A 37 12.27 21.85 7.62
N ALA A 38 11.02 22.22 7.95
CA ALA A 38 10.11 21.38 8.71
C ALA A 38 9.24 20.55 7.74
N VAL A 39 9.31 19.24 7.83
CA VAL A 39 8.53 18.30 7.02
C VAL A 39 7.68 17.42 7.95
N THR A 40 6.40 17.27 7.65
CA THR A 40 5.50 16.35 8.35
C THR A 40 5.24 15.12 7.49
N PHE A 41 5.24 13.94 8.10
CA PHE A 41 5.03 12.66 7.41
C PHE A 41 3.95 11.83 8.12
N TRP A 42 2.92 11.42 7.39
CA TRP A 42 1.89 10.49 7.85
C TRP A 42 2.04 9.13 7.17
N GLY A 43 2.04 8.07 7.96
CA GLY A 43 2.15 6.70 7.45
C GLY A 43 1.68 5.69 8.49
N TRP A 44 1.72 4.42 8.11
CA TRP A 44 1.29 3.30 8.98
C TRP A 44 2.25 2.11 8.99
N ALA A 45 3.25 2.08 8.09
CA ALA A 45 4.15 0.93 8.05
C ALA A 45 5.02 0.87 9.31
N PRO A 46 5.14 -0.33 9.93
CA PRO A 46 6.01 -0.53 11.07
C PRO A 46 7.46 -0.13 10.76
N GLY A 47 8.07 0.64 11.66
CA GLY A 47 9.44 1.12 11.50
C GLY A 47 9.59 2.55 10.96
N TYR A 48 8.53 3.20 10.46
CA TYR A 48 8.64 4.57 9.97
C TYR A 48 9.03 5.58 11.05
N ALA A 49 8.57 5.40 12.29
CA ALA A 49 9.01 6.23 13.41
C ALA A 49 10.53 6.14 13.64
N ASP A 50 11.10 4.94 13.52
CA ASP A 50 12.55 4.72 13.66
C ASP A 50 13.32 5.28 12.47
N ALA A 51 12.79 5.15 11.26
CA ALA A 51 13.37 5.74 10.05
C ALA A 51 13.45 7.26 10.18
N VAL A 52 12.38 7.92 10.61
CA VAL A 52 12.36 9.37 10.86
C VAL A 52 13.39 9.78 11.93
N LYS A 53 13.52 9.00 13.00
CA LYS A 53 14.54 9.24 14.02
C LYS A 53 15.97 9.13 13.45
N ALA A 54 16.22 8.12 12.60
CA ALA A 54 17.52 7.93 11.94
C ALA A 54 17.83 9.09 11.00
N PHE A 55 16.88 9.50 10.15
CA PHE A 55 17.03 10.66 9.27
C PHE A 55 17.37 11.93 10.04
N ASN A 56 16.58 12.28 11.05
CA ASN A 56 16.80 13.47 11.88
C ASN A 56 18.14 13.47 12.63
N THR A 57 18.77 12.29 12.78
CA THR A 57 20.09 12.18 13.40
C THR A 57 21.20 12.52 12.42
N SER A 58 21.07 12.13 11.16
CA SER A 58 22.07 12.30 10.11
C SER A 58 21.89 13.60 9.30
N HIS A 59 20.66 14.09 9.13
CA HIS A 59 20.34 15.28 8.35
C HIS A 59 19.96 16.44 9.29
N LYS A 60 20.68 17.55 9.22
CA LYS A 60 20.48 18.69 10.14
C LYS A 60 19.70 19.83 9.50
N ASP A 61 19.65 19.88 8.18
CA ASP A 61 18.99 20.95 7.42
C ASP A 61 17.50 20.68 7.18
N VAL A 62 17.04 19.43 7.40
CA VAL A 62 15.63 19.01 7.32
C VAL A 62 15.23 18.32 8.61
N LYS A 63 14.10 18.73 9.16
CA LYS A 63 13.51 18.12 10.36
C LYS A 63 12.17 17.48 10.02
N VAL A 64 12.10 16.14 10.10
CA VAL A 64 10.88 15.39 9.85
C VAL A 64 10.14 15.10 11.14
N THR A 65 8.81 15.31 11.15
CA THR A 65 7.91 14.92 12.23
C THR A 65 6.97 13.84 11.73
N TYR A 66 6.98 12.68 12.36
CA TYR A 66 6.15 11.55 12.00
C TYR A 66 4.85 11.51 12.81
N GLN A 67 3.76 11.19 12.15
CA GLN A 67 2.49 10.84 12.77
C GLN A 67 1.99 9.51 12.19
N GLU A 68 1.84 8.52 13.05
CA GLU A 68 1.15 7.29 12.69
C GLU A 68 -0.35 7.56 12.45
N VAL A 69 -0.86 6.99 11.37
CA VAL A 69 -2.28 7.07 10.99
C VAL A 69 -2.81 5.68 10.72
N GLN A 70 -4.14 5.51 10.66
CA GLN A 70 -4.72 4.26 10.23
C GLN A 70 -4.28 3.91 8.80
N PRO A 71 -4.16 2.61 8.45
CA PRO A 71 -3.92 2.18 7.08
C PRO A 71 -4.90 2.84 6.10
N GLY A 72 -4.45 3.06 4.88
CA GLY A 72 -5.22 3.77 3.86
C GLY A 72 -6.65 3.24 3.70
N SER A 73 -6.80 1.93 3.49
CA SER A 73 -8.08 1.20 3.37
C SER A 73 -8.94 1.24 4.63
N LYS A 74 -8.38 1.53 5.81
CA LYS A 74 -9.09 1.66 7.09
C LYS A 74 -9.38 3.13 7.46
N GLY A 75 -9.47 4.02 6.46
CA GLY A 75 -9.81 5.44 6.61
C GLY A 75 -8.64 6.42 6.56
N GLY A 76 -7.39 5.94 6.45
CA GLY A 76 -6.21 6.78 6.34
C GLY A 76 -6.25 7.71 5.12
N TYR A 77 -6.63 7.19 3.96
CA TYR A 77 -6.76 7.98 2.73
C TYR A 77 -7.81 9.10 2.86
N GLN A 78 -8.97 8.79 3.42
CA GLN A 78 -10.00 9.81 3.62
C GLN A 78 -9.54 10.92 4.58
N LYS A 79 -8.80 10.56 5.64
CA LYS A 79 -8.19 11.54 6.56
C LYS A 79 -7.21 12.46 5.82
N MET A 80 -6.37 11.91 4.94
CA MET A 80 -5.40 12.69 4.14
C MET A 80 -6.11 13.65 3.18
N LEU A 81 -7.11 13.18 2.42
CA LEU A 81 -7.91 14.01 1.50
C LEU A 81 -8.65 15.13 2.22
N ASN A 82 -9.23 14.82 3.39
CA ASN A 82 -9.88 15.84 4.22
C ASN A 82 -8.88 16.90 4.71
N ALA A 83 -7.66 16.49 5.10
CA ALA A 83 -6.62 17.40 5.54
C ALA A 83 -6.11 18.30 4.39
N VAL A 84 -5.98 17.77 3.17
CA VAL A 84 -5.66 18.58 1.97
C VAL A 84 -6.76 19.62 1.74
N THR A 85 -8.02 19.20 1.75
CA THR A 85 -9.18 20.10 1.56
C THR A 85 -9.25 21.20 2.63
N ALA A 86 -8.87 20.87 3.87
CA ALA A 86 -8.84 21.79 4.99
C ALA A 86 -7.58 22.70 5.03
N GLY A 87 -6.61 22.48 4.15
CA GLY A 87 -5.36 23.25 4.10
C GLY A 87 -4.40 22.96 5.26
N ASN A 88 -4.50 21.78 5.91
CA ASN A 88 -3.65 21.34 7.03
C ASN A 88 -3.07 19.95 6.83
N ALA A 89 -2.88 19.55 5.57
CA ALA A 89 -2.25 18.29 5.21
C ALA A 89 -0.77 18.23 5.66
N PRO A 90 -0.24 17.02 5.93
CA PRO A 90 1.20 16.85 6.07
C PRO A 90 1.90 17.09 4.72
N CYS A 91 3.21 17.40 4.74
CA CYS A 91 3.98 17.44 3.50
C CYS A 91 4.03 16.08 2.80
N LEU A 92 4.16 15.02 3.57
CA LEU A 92 4.34 13.66 3.06
C LEU A 92 3.29 12.71 3.64
N ALA A 93 2.85 11.79 2.82
CA ALA A 93 2.01 10.68 3.26
C ALA A 93 2.39 9.37 2.55
N GLN A 94 2.26 8.26 3.27
CA GLN A 94 2.24 6.94 2.64
C GLN A 94 0.95 6.81 1.83
N VAL A 95 1.07 6.55 0.52
CA VAL A 95 -0.06 6.36 -0.39
C VAL A 95 0.20 5.12 -1.24
N GLY A 96 -0.73 4.18 -1.23
CA GLY A 96 -0.67 3.00 -2.09
C GLY A 96 -0.79 3.37 -3.57
N TYR A 97 -0.13 2.62 -4.42
CA TYR A 97 -0.16 2.87 -5.87
C TYR A 97 -1.57 2.82 -6.45
N GLU A 98 -2.44 1.97 -5.88
CA GLU A 98 -3.84 1.84 -6.26
C GLU A 98 -4.63 3.13 -6.07
N THR A 99 -4.25 3.93 -5.10
CA THR A 99 -4.98 5.16 -4.71
C THR A 99 -4.33 6.42 -5.25
N LEU A 100 -3.04 6.39 -5.61
CA LEU A 100 -2.30 7.56 -6.06
C LEU A 100 -2.96 8.29 -7.24
N PRO A 101 -3.49 7.62 -8.30
CA PRO A 101 -4.23 8.29 -9.36
C PRO A 101 -5.50 9.02 -8.87
N SER A 102 -6.17 8.48 -7.86
CA SER A 102 -7.34 9.14 -7.25
C SER A 102 -6.97 10.41 -6.50
N PHE A 103 -5.83 10.42 -5.82
CA PHE A 103 -5.29 11.62 -5.16
C PHE A 103 -4.89 12.67 -6.19
N ALA A 104 -4.22 12.26 -7.28
CA ALA A 104 -3.85 13.15 -8.37
C ALA A 104 -5.08 13.79 -9.04
N ALA A 105 -6.10 12.98 -9.36
CA ALA A 105 -7.35 13.46 -9.98
C ALA A 105 -8.11 14.46 -9.10
N GLN A 106 -7.99 14.36 -7.78
CA GLN A 106 -8.57 15.30 -6.81
C GLN A 106 -7.67 16.51 -6.54
N GLY A 107 -6.52 16.64 -7.21
CA GLY A 107 -5.56 17.72 -6.98
C GLY A 107 -4.92 17.69 -5.59
N ALA A 108 -4.87 16.52 -4.95
CA ALA A 108 -4.36 16.33 -3.60
C ALA A 108 -2.84 16.12 -3.52
N LEU A 109 -2.16 16.05 -4.66
CA LEU A 109 -0.72 15.83 -4.75
C LEU A 109 0.02 17.05 -5.30
N GLU A 110 1.27 17.20 -4.91
CA GLU A 110 2.21 18.21 -5.43
C GLU A 110 3.12 17.55 -6.47
N ASP A 111 3.29 18.18 -7.63
CA ASP A 111 4.24 17.73 -8.64
C ASP A 111 5.66 18.11 -8.24
N VAL A 112 6.50 17.10 -8.07
CA VAL A 112 7.92 17.25 -7.70
C VAL A 112 8.86 16.85 -8.83
N ALA A 113 8.39 16.72 -10.07
CA ALA A 113 9.18 16.28 -11.22
C ALA A 113 10.47 17.07 -11.40
N SER A 114 10.45 18.38 -11.15
CA SER A 114 11.63 19.25 -11.28
C SER A 114 12.79 18.85 -10.34
N THR A 115 12.48 18.21 -9.20
CA THR A 115 13.48 17.73 -8.23
C THR A 115 13.71 16.23 -8.41
N ALA A 116 12.65 15.47 -8.64
CA ALA A 116 12.63 14.02 -8.57
C ALA A 116 13.21 13.30 -9.80
N LYS A 117 13.07 13.86 -11.01
CA LYS A 117 13.46 13.16 -12.26
C LYS A 117 14.94 12.77 -12.34
N ALA A 118 15.81 13.46 -11.65
CA ALA A 118 17.24 13.11 -11.60
C ALA A 118 17.52 11.76 -10.89
N ASP A 119 16.59 11.35 -10.01
CA ASP A 119 16.71 10.17 -9.14
C ASP A 119 15.93 8.96 -9.68
N GLU A 120 15.24 9.09 -10.85
CA GLU A 120 14.49 8.00 -11.51
C GLU A 120 15.32 6.70 -11.63
N LYS A 121 16.60 6.81 -11.95
CA LYS A 121 17.55 5.70 -12.10
C LYS A 121 17.73 4.85 -10.83
N ASP A 122 17.40 5.40 -9.67
CA ASP A 122 17.54 4.75 -8.37
C ASP A 122 16.36 3.78 -8.09
N PHE A 123 15.33 3.79 -8.95
CA PHE A 123 14.13 2.99 -8.79
C PHE A 123 13.90 2.01 -9.95
N GLN A 124 13.18 0.93 -9.65
CA GLN A 124 12.71 0.00 -10.66
C GLN A 124 11.72 0.71 -11.61
N PRO A 125 11.81 0.51 -12.94
CA PRO A 125 10.97 1.24 -13.90
C PRO A 125 9.47 1.13 -13.65
N ALA A 126 8.97 -0.05 -13.26
CA ALA A 126 7.56 -0.26 -12.94
C ALA A 126 7.12 0.52 -11.69
N ALA A 127 7.98 0.58 -10.66
CA ALA A 127 7.70 1.33 -9.45
C ALA A 127 7.71 2.85 -9.72
N TRP A 128 8.67 3.33 -10.52
CA TRP A 128 8.72 4.72 -10.94
C TRP A 128 7.48 5.13 -11.77
N LYS A 129 7.06 4.26 -12.69
CA LYS A 129 5.82 4.45 -13.45
C LYS A 129 4.60 4.58 -12.55
N SER A 130 4.57 3.87 -11.43
CA SER A 130 3.43 3.90 -10.48
C SER A 130 3.25 5.23 -9.74
N VAL A 131 4.29 6.07 -9.69
CA VAL A 131 4.27 7.40 -9.06
C VAL A 131 4.26 8.55 -10.07
N THR A 132 4.27 8.22 -11.37
CA THR A 132 4.32 9.18 -12.48
C THR A 132 3.01 9.17 -13.25
N ILE A 133 2.42 10.35 -13.48
CA ILE A 133 1.22 10.52 -14.31
C ILE A 133 1.48 11.63 -15.32
N GLY A 134 1.54 11.27 -16.59
CA GLY A 134 2.03 12.17 -17.64
C GLY A 134 3.50 12.55 -17.36
N ASP A 135 3.79 13.84 -17.29
CA ASP A 135 5.12 14.35 -16.96
C ASP A 135 5.34 14.63 -15.47
N ALA A 136 4.31 14.53 -14.65
CA ALA A 136 4.35 14.83 -13.22
C ALA A 136 4.82 13.61 -12.41
N VAL A 137 5.60 13.86 -11.35
CA VAL A 137 6.04 12.89 -10.35
C VAL A 137 5.46 13.28 -8.99
N TYR A 138 4.80 12.36 -8.30
CA TYR A 138 4.03 12.66 -7.11
C TYR A 138 4.60 12.12 -5.79
N GLY A 139 5.68 11.36 -5.83
CA GLY A 139 6.34 10.82 -4.64
C GLY A 139 7.46 9.86 -4.97
N ALA A 140 8.20 9.43 -3.95
CA ALA A 140 9.22 8.39 -4.07
C ALA A 140 8.59 7.02 -3.89
N PRO A 141 8.80 6.06 -4.82
CA PRO A 141 8.39 4.67 -4.62
C PRO A 141 9.10 4.08 -3.40
N VAL A 142 8.37 3.39 -2.52
CA VAL A 142 8.96 2.75 -1.34
C VAL A 142 9.11 1.26 -1.55
N ASP A 143 8.01 0.58 -1.82
CA ASP A 143 7.97 -0.87 -1.92
C ASP A 143 7.11 -1.33 -3.10
N THR A 144 7.26 -2.61 -3.45
CA THR A 144 6.43 -3.30 -4.44
C THR A 144 5.83 -4.56 -3.82
N GLY A 145 4.76 -5.08 -4.43
CA GLY A 145 4.00 -6.18 -3.88
C GLY A 145 3.91 -7.42 -4.78
N PRO A 146 5.02 -7.99 -5.30
CA PRO A 146 4.94 -9.24 -6.04
C PRO A 146 4.32 -10.33 -5.16
N MET A 147 3.42 -11.14 -5.73
CA MET A 147 2.66 -12.13 -4.97
C MET A 147 3.33 -13.50 -4.97
N GLY A 148 3.03 -14.26 -3.91
CA GLY A 148 3.42 -15.65 -3.72
C GLY A 148 2.35 -16.41 -2.95
N LEU A 149 2.59 -17.68 -2.73
CA LEU A 149 1.78 -18.57 -1.91
C LEU A 149 2.46 -18.75 -0.55
N PHE A 150 1.91 -18.15 0.48
CA PHE A 150 2.22 -18.51 1.87
C PHE A 150 1.35 -19.71 2.26
N TYR A 151 1.95 -20.78 2.80
CA TYR A 151 1.20 -21.96 3.19
C TYR A 151 1.69 -22.55 4.51
N ASN A 152 0.79 -23.15 5.26
CA ASN A 152 1.13 -23.86 6.48
C ASN A 152 1.77 -25.22 6.12
N LYS A 153 3.09 -25.20 5.97
CA LYS A 153 3.86 -26.38 5.57
C LYS A 153 3.64 -27.56 6.52
N GLN A 154 3.52 -27.32 7.82
CA GLN A 154 3.28 -28.37 8.79
C GLN A 154 1.93 -29.08 8.55
N LEU A 155 0.88 -28.34 8.20
CA LEU A 155 -0.42 -28.92 7.84
C LEU A 155 -0.32 -29.72 6.54
N PHE A 156 0.30 -29.14 5.50
CA PHE A 156 0.47 -29.81 4.22
C PHE A 156 1.26 -31.11 4.37
N ASP A 157 2.40 -31.10 5.05
CA ASP A 157 3.22 -32.28 5.35
C ASP A 157 2.41 -33.35 6.10
N SER A 158 1.57 -32.96 7.07
CA SER A 158 0.75 -33.91 7.85
C SER A 158 -0.31 -34.65 7.02
N LEU A 159 -0.73 -34.04 5.91
CA LEU A 159 -1.71 -34.60 4.96
C LEU A 159 -1.05 -35.23 3.72
N GLY A 160 0.28 -35.25 3.66
CA GLY A 160 1.03 -35.74 2.49
C GLY A 160 0.83 -34.87 1.25
N LEU A 161 0.56 -33.57 1.44
CA LEU A 161 0.39 -32.60 0.36
C LEU A 161 1.71 -31.89 0.07
N SER A 162 1.91 -31.50 -1.18
CA SER A 162 2.94 -30.55 -1.61
C SER A 162 2.30 -29.19 -1.86
N ALA A 163 3.09 -28.12 -1.86
CA ALA A 163 2.58 -26.82 -2.26
C ALA A 163 2.02 -26.86 -3.69
N PRO A 164 0.79 -26.40 -3.94
CA PRO A 164 0.17 -26.46 -5.25
C PRO A 164 0.87 -25.51 -6.24
N THR A 165 1.17 -26.00 -7.44
CA THR A 165 1.79 -25.24 -8.52
C THR A 165 0.76 -24.66 -9.49
N THR A 166 -0.45 -25.19 -9.47
CA THR A 166 -1.57 -24.71 -10.29
C THR A 166 -2.82 -24.43 -9.43
N TRP A 167 -3.70 -23.58 -9.96
CA TRP A 167 -5.00 -23.31 -9.32
C TRP A 167 -5.89 -24.55 -9.26
N ALA A 168 -5.72 -25.50 -10.19
CA ALA A 168 -6.41 -26.79 -10.14
C ALA A 168 -5.94 -27.65 -8.96
N GLU A 169 -4.62 -27.73 -8.73
CA GLU A 169 -4.04 -28.40 -7.56
C GLU A 169 -4.45 -27.69 -6.26
N TYR A 170 -4.46 -26.34 -6.24
CA TYR A 170 -4.89 -25.56 -5.09
C TYR A 170 -6.33 -25.91 -4.66
N LYS A 171 -7.26 -26.05 -5.63
CA LYS A 171 -8.63 -26.48 -5.33
C LYS A 171 -8.67 -27.93 -4.81
N ALA A 172 -7.94 -28.83 -5.45
CA ALA A 172 -7.88 -30.25 -5.01
C ALA A 172 -7.31 -30.37 -3.57
N ASP A 173 -6.35 -29.55 -3.21
CA ASP A 173 -5.81 -29.51 -1.84
C ASP A 173 -6.81 -28.87 -0.86
N ALA A 174 -7.57 -27.85 -1.28
CA ALA A 174 -8.65 -27.28 -0.48
C ALA A 174 -9.68 -28.34 -0.07
N GLU A 175 -10.11 -29.16 -1.04
CA GLU A 175 -11.05 -30.28 -0.82
C GLU A 175 -10.50 -31.31 0.17
N LYS A 176 -9.23 -31.71 0.02
CA LYS A 176 -8.57 -32.67 0.92
C LYS A 176 -8.39 -32.13 2.32
N ILE A 177 -7.96 -30.87 2.47
CA ILE A 177 -7.78 -30.19 3.75
C ILE A 177 -9.12 -30.15 4.49
N HIS A 178 -10.18 -29.68 3.85
CA HIS A 178 -11.51 -29.56 4.43
C HIS A 178 -12.13 -30.92 4.75
N ALA A 179 -11.94 -31.93 3.90
CA ALA A 179 -12.38 -33.31 4.15
C ALA A 179 -11.66 -33.96 5.34
N SER A 180 -10.40 -33.60 5.59
CA SER A 180 -9.64 -34.11 6.75
C SER A 180 -10.13 -33.52 8.06
N ASP A 181 -10.58 -32.28 8.03
CA ASP A 181 -11.12 -31.54 9.19
C ASP A 181 -12.00 -30.38 8.66
N PRO A 182 -13.34 -30.44 8.84
CA PRO A 182 -14.26 -29.42 8.35
C PRO A 182 -14.07 -28.02 8.99
N THR A 183 -13.23 -27.88 10.00
CA THR A 183 -12.87 -26.59 10.60
C THR A 183 -11.65 -25.96 9.93
N LYS A 184 -11.06 -26.64 8.94
CA LYS A 184 -9.91 -26.12 8.15
C LYS A 184 -10.34 -25.66 6.78
N PHE A 185 -9.76 -24.56 6.35
CA PHE A 185 -10.07 -23.85 5.13
C PHE A 185 -8.79 -23.57 4.35
N ILE A 186 -8.86 -23.57 3.03
CA ILE A 186 -7.68 -23.28 2.21
C ILE A 186 -7.26 -21.82 2.32
N SER A 187 -8.21 -20.88 2.41
CA SER A 187 -7.95 -19.44 2.45
C SER A 187 -9.09 -18.71 3.19
N SER A 188 -9.12 -17.40 3.06
CA SER A 188 -10.08 -16.46 3.66
C SER A 188 -10.51 -15.40 2.65
N PRO A 189 -11.55 -14.58 2.93
CA PRO A 189 -12.00 -13.48 2.09
C PRO A 189 -10.91 -12.47 1.79
N TYR A 190 -10.74 -12.10 0.52
CA TYR A 190 -9.83 -11.07 0.06
C TYR A 190 -10.48 -9.69 0.03
N LEU A 191 -9.68 -8.64 0.26
CA LEU A 191 -10.06 -7.25 -0.01
C LEU A 191 -9.83 -6.90 -1.50
N ASP A 192 -10.29 -5.73 -1.90
CA ASP A 192 -10.23 -5.23 -3.28
C ASP A 192 -8.83 -5.30 -3.90
N TYR A 193 -7.82 -4.78 -3.21
CA TYR A 193 -6.44 -4.73 -3.73
C TYR A 193 -5.73 -6.09 -3.71
N ASP A 194 -6.04 -6.97 -2.76
CA ASP A 194 -5.54 -8.35 -2.78
C ASP A 194 -6.20 -9.13 -3.93
N TYR A 195 -7.51 -8.95 -4.14
CA TYR A 195 -8.24 -9.54 -5.26
C TYR A 195 -7.77 -9.00 -6.61
N ALA A 196 -7.42 -7.71 -6.68
CA ALA A 196 -6.81 -7.12 -7.88
C ALA A 196 -5.50 -7.83 -8.26
N GLY A 197 -4.70 -8.24 -7.27
CA GLY A 197 -3.48 -8.99 -7.51
C GLY A 197 -3.73 -10.36 -8.16
N LEU A 198 -4.82 -11.05 -7.78
CA LEU A 198 -5.25 -12.29 -8.44
C LEU A 198 -5.67 -12.03 -9.91
N ALA A 199 -6.35 -10.93 -10.17
CA ALA A 199 -6.72 -10.49 -11.51
C ALA A 199 -5.49 -10.13 -12.35
N TRP A 200 -4.53 -9.44 -11.75
CA TRP A 200 -3.29 -9.02 -12.40
C TRP A 200 -2.50 -10.20 -12.97
N GLN A 201 -2.45 -11.32 -12.25
CA GLN A 201 -1.77 -12.54 -12.70
C GLN A 201 -2.27 -13.02 -14.07
N THR A 202 -3.53 -12.83 -14.42
CA THR A 202 -4.09 -13.32 -15.69
C THR A 202 -3.80 -12.40 -16.88
N GLY A 203 -3.12 -11.28 -16.66
CA GLY A 203 -2.96 -10.22 -17.66
C GLY A 203 -4.23 -9.39 -17.87
N ALA A 204 -5.30 -9.65 -17.12
CA ALA A 204 -6.49 -8.79 -17.14
C ALA A 204 -6.17 -7.44 -16.49
N ALA A 205 -6.70 -6.37 -17.04
CA ALA A 205 -6.62 -5.03 -16.47
C ALA A 205 -8.00 -4.58 -15.99
N TRP A 206 -8.05 -3.82 -14.91
CA TRP A 206 -9.29 -3.19 -14.45
C TRP A 206 -9.56 -1.86 -15.13
N PHE A 207 -8.48 -1.15 -15.46
CA PHE A 207 -8.53 0.13 -16.16
C PHE A 207 -7.57 0.16 -17.33
N GLY A 208 -7.88 1.02 -18.29
CA GLY A 208 -7.03 1.34 -19.42
C GLY A 208 -7.42 2.70 -19.97
N VAL A 209 -6.67 3.15 -20.96
CA VAL A 209 -6.94 4.40 -21.70
C VAL A 209 -7.08 4.08 -23.18
N ASP A 210 -8.12 4.61 -23.80
CA ASP A 210 -8.37 4.52 -25.24
C ASP A 210 -8.54 5.95 -25.79
N GLY A 211 -7.50 6.46 -26.43
CA GLY A 211 -7.42 7.87 -26.80
C GLY A 211 -7.44 8.78 -25.57
N ASP A 212 -8.50 9.56 -25.41
CA ASP A 212 -8.74 10.45 -24.26
C ASP A 212 -9.85 9.93 -23.31
N ALA A 213 -10.24 8.67 -23.48
CA ALA A 213 -11.30 8.04 -22.69
C ALA A 213 -10.76 6.92 -21.78
N TRP A 214 -11.34 6.80 -20.61
CA TRP A 214 -11.07 5.70 -19.69
C TRP A 214 -11.83 4.44 -20.13
N LYS A 215 -11.15 3.32 -20.18
CA LYS A 215 -11.73 1.99 -20.29
C LYS A 215 -11.83 1.38 -18.90
N VAL A 216 -13.02 0.87 -18.53
CA VAL A 216 -13.26 0.18 -17.26
C VAL A 216 -13.62 -1.27 -17.56
N SER A 217 -12.87 -2.21 -17.03
CA SER A 217 -12.90 -3.63 -17.40
C SER A 217 -12.89 -4.58 -16.19
N LEU A 218 -13.45 -4.15 -15.03
CA LEU A 218 -13.52 -4.99 -13.84
C LEU A 218 -14.29 -6.30 -14.09
N ALA A 219 -15.31 -6.25 -14.92
CA ALA A 219 -16.15 -7.40 -15.26
C ALA A 219 -15.85 -7.97 -16.67
N SER A 220 -14.59 -7.90 -17.12
CA SER A 220 -14.17 -8.58 -18.34
C SER A 220 -14.21 -10.11 -18.18
N ASP A 221 -14.30 -10.85 -19.30
CA ASP A 221 -14.34 -12.32 -19.28
C ASP A 221 -13.18 -12.94 -18.49
N ALA A 222 -11.98 -12.35 -18.60
CA ALA A 222 -10.82 -12.80 -17.86
C ALA A 222 -10.99 -12.62 -16.34
N ASN A 223 -11.56 -11.49 -15.89
CA ASN A 223 -11.86 -11.24 -14.49
C ASN A 223 -13.02 -12.09 -13.98
N LEU A 224 -14.04 -12.34 -14.82
CA LEU A 224 -15.15 -13.21 -14.47
C LEU A 224 -14.72 -14.68 -14.30
N LYS A 225 -13.73 -15.15 -15.08
CA LYS A 225 -13.14 -16.49 -14.89
C LYS A 225 -12.52 -16.65 -13.50
N ILE A 226 -11.85 -15.62 -12.99
CA ILE A 226 -11.29 -15.62 -11.63
C ILE A 226 -12.41 -15.61 -10.60
N ALA A 227 -13.43 -14.77 -10.83
CA ALA A 227 -14.62 -14.71 -9.99
C ALA A 227 -15.32 -16.07 -9.86
N ASP A 228 -15.50 -16.77 -10.96
CA ASP A 228 -16.12 -18.11 -10.99
C ASP A 228 -15.30 -19.14 -10.22
N TYR A 229 -13.96 -19.10 -10.36
CA TYR A 229 -13.07 -20.00 -9.62
C TYR A 229 -13.20 -19.80 -8.10
N TRP A 230 -13.07 -18.57 -7.61
CA TRP A 230 -13.15 -18.27 -6.18
C TRP A 230 -14.57 -18.46 -5.64
N GLN A 231 -15.61 -18.15 -6.45
CA GLN A 231 -16.98 -18.43 -6.09
C GLN A 231 -17.25 -19.93 -5.92
N GLY A 232 -16.60 -20.77 -6.73
CA GLY A 232 -16.63 -22.22 -6.57
C GLY A 232 -16.11 -22.66 -5.19
N LEU A 233 -14.96 -22.14 -4.76
CA LEU A 233 -14.41 -22.43 -3.43
C LEU A 233 -15.33 -21.95 -2.29
N VAL A 234 -15.96 -20.77 -2.43
CA VAL A 234 -16.96 -20.27 -1.48
C VAL A 234 -18.18 -21.19 -1.40
N SER A 235 -18.72 -21.57 -2.57
CA SER A 235 -19.94 -22.38 -2.65
C SER A 235 -19.75 -23.80 -2.11
N GLU A 236 -18.52 -24.31 -2.15
CA GLU A 236 -18.13 -25.61 -1.61
C GLU A 236 -17.72 -25.54 -0.13
N GLY A 237 -17.77 -24.34 0.50
CA GLY A 237 -17.44 -24.15 1.91
C GLY A 237 -15.95 -24.23 2.21
N LEU A 238 -15.08 -24.04 1.23
CA LEU A 238 -13.62 -24.22 1.34
C LEU A 238 -12.90 -22.94 1.79
N ILE A 239 -13.60 -21.82 1.89
CA ILE A 239 -13.09 -20.52 2.33
C ILE A 239 -13.60 -20.20 3.74
N SER A 240 -12.69 -19.78 4.62
CA SER A 240 -13.03 -19.33 5.97
C SER A 240 -13.95 -18.09 5.91
N SER A 241 -14.79 -17.92 6.93
CA SER A 241 -15.58 -16.69 7.11
C SER A 241 -14.80 -15.56 7.79
N ALA A 242 -13.56 -15.78 8.22
CA ALA A 242 -12.72 -14.79 8.89
C ALA A 242 -12.11 -13.82 7.86
N PRO A 243 -12.51 -12.54 7.83
CA PRO A 243 -11.95 -11.57 6.88
C PRO A 243 -10.45 -11.36 7.14
N MET A 244 -9.68 -11.13 6.08
CA MET A 244 -8.26 -10.80 6.20
C MET A 244 -8.04 -9.59 7.12
N TYR A 245 -6.95 -9.63 7.88
CA TYR A 245 -6.50 -8.60 8.83
C TYR A 245 -7.36 -8.44 10.10
N ASP A 246 -8.41 -9.24 10.30
CA ASP A 246 -9.14 -9.29 11.56
C ASP A 246 -8.50 -10.29 12.53
N GLN A 247 -8.81 -10.14 13.83
CA GLN A 247 -8.23 -11.02 14.87
C GLN A 247 -8.54 -12.50 14.62
N ALA A 248 -9.72 -12.83 14.09
CA ALA A 248 -10.10 -14.20 13.76
C ALA A 248 -9.22 -14.80 12.64
N TRP A 249 -8.84 -13.99 11.66
CA TRP A 249 -7.92 -14.40 10.62
C TRP A 249 -6.52 -14.70 11.15
N TYR A 250 -5.94 -13.81 11.96
CA TYR A 250 -4.65 -14.06 12.62
C TYR A 250 -4.66 -15.31 13.48
N THR A 251 -5.74 -15.53 14.24
CA THR A 251 -5.93 -16.75 15.02
C THR A 251 -5.97 -17.98 14.14
N GLY A 252 -6.67 -17.92 13.00
CA GLY A 252 -6.76 -19.00 12.02
C GLY A 252 -5.42 -19.35 11.38
N LEU A 253 -4.59 -18.35 11.07
CA LEU A 253 -3.23 -18.57 10.58
C LEU A 253 -2.33 -19.21 11.65
N GLY A 254 -2.42 -18.72 12.89
CA GLY A 254 -1.59 -19.21 14.00
C GLY A 254 -1.89 -20.67 14.39
N ASN A 255 -3.16 -21.06 14.42
CA ASN A 255 -3.61 -22.40 14.79
C ASN A 255 -3.73 -23.38 13.61
N GLY A 256 -3.58 -22.90 12.35
CA GLY A 256 -3.63 -23.71 11.14
C GLY A 256 -5.04 -24.05 10.66
N SER A 257 -6.10 -23.34 11.13
CA SER A 257 -7.44 -23.47 10.55
C SER A 257 -7.58 -22.76 9.21
N ILE A 258 -6.70 -21.78 8.89
CA ILE A 258 -6.52 -21.21 7.57
C ILE A 258 -5.16 -21.69 7.05
N ALA A 259 -5.18 -22.44 5.96
CA ALA A 259 -4.04 -23.20 5.46
C ALA A 259 -3.09 -22.36 4.59
N THR A 260 -3.60 -21.36 3.87
CA THR A 260 -2.80 -20.55 2.94
C THR A 260 -3.21 -19.08 2.91
N VAL A 261 -2.29 -18.25 2.43
CA VAL A 261 -2.53 -16.88 1.98
C VAL A 261 -1.83 -16.72 0.62
N VAL A 262 -2.60 -16.47 -0.43
CA VAL A 262 -2.01 -16.02 -1.71
C VAL A 262 -1.96 -14.50 -1.64
N GLY A 263 -0.77 -13.96 -1.53
CA GLY A 263 -0.62 -12.53 -1.23
C GLY A 263 0.75 -11.97 -1.56
N ALA A 264 0.88 -10.69 -1.39
CA ALA A 264 2.10 -9.97 -1.68
C ALA A 264 3.21 -10.25 -0.66
N VAL A 265 4.44 -9.96 -1.03
CA VAL A 265 5.64 -10.16 -0.21
C VAL A 265 5.54 -9.53 1.19
N TRP A 266 4.91 -8.37 1.35
CA TRP A 266 4.72 -7.69 2.64
C TRP A 266 3.79 -8.45 3.60
N GLN A 267 2.99 -9.41 3.09
CA GLN A 267 2.20 -10.32 3.94
C GLN A 267 3.07 -11.13 4.92
N ALA A 268 4.34 -11.37 4.57
CA ALA A 268 5.28 -12.01 5.50
C ALA A 268 5.37 -11.28 6.85
N GLY A 269 5.50 -9.95 6.81
CA GLY A 269 5.54 -9.10 8.01
C GLY A 269 4.20 -9.09 8.76
N VAL A 270 3.09 -9.03 8.02
CA VAL A 270 1.73 -9.03 8.59
C VAL A 270 1.42 -10.36 9.29
N ILE A 271 1.69 -11.48 8.63
CA ILE A 271 1.46 -12.83 9.17
C ILE A 271 2.33 -13.03 10.43
N LYS A 272 3.60 -12.72 10.35
CA LYS A 272 4.54 -12.84 11.47
C LYS A 272 4.14 -11.97 12.66
N GLY A 273 3.68 -10.74 12.40
CA GLY A 273 3.26 -9.80 13.44
C GLY A 273 1.96 -10.17 14.14
N GLY A 274 1.00 -10.77 13.42
CA GLY A 274 -0.34 -11.08 13.95
C GLY A 274 -0.57 -12.54 14.35
N ALA A 275 0.18 -13.49 13.77
CA ALA A 275 -0.02 -14.92 13.95
C ALA A 275 1.22 -15.62 14.55
N ALA A 276 1.72 -15.11 15.67
CA ALA A 276 2.95 -15.60 16.32
C ALA A 276 2.96 -17.12 16.57
N ASP A 277 1.82 -17.74 16.87
CA ASP A 277 1.67 -19.18 17.09
C ASP A 277 1.93 -20.02 15.82
N GLY A 278 1.98 -19.39 14.65
CA GLY A 278 2.35 -20.01 13.38
C GLY A 278 3.86 -20.12 13.14
N SER A 279 4.69 -19.59 14.03
CA SER A 279 6.14 -19.56 13.87
C SER A 279 6.75 -20.93 13.61
N GLY A 280 7.58 -21.05 12.57
CA GLY A 280 8.23 -22.29 12.13
C GLY A 280 7.34 -23.26 11.37
N LYS A 281 6.04 -22.96 11.20
CA LYS A 281 5.07 -23.84 10.53
C LYS A 281 4.80 -23.46 9.07
N TRP A 282 5.17 -22.25 8.68
CA TRP A 282 4.86 -21.67 7.38
C TRP A 282 6.05 -21.73 6.42
N ALA A 283 5.74 -21.76 5.13
CA ALA A 283 6.70 -21.60 4.05
C ALA A 283 6.09 -20.74 2.93
N VAL A 284 6.92 -20.33 1.97
CA VAL A 284 6.53 -19.54 0.82
C VAL A 284 6.96 -20.22 -0.47
N GLU A 285 6.06 -20.28 -1.44
CA GLU A 285 6.29 -20.82 -2.78
C GLU A 285 5.78 -19.83 -3.85
N PRO A 286 6.16 -19.99 -5.12
CA PRO A 286 5.57 -19.22 -6.20
C PRO A 286 4.04 -19.30 -6.21
N MET A 287 3.38 -18.23 -6.65
CA MET A 287 1.93 -18.19 -6.82
C MET A 287 1.46 -19.31 -7.77
N PRO A 288 0.36 -20.05 -7.45
CA PRO A 288 -0.18 -21.08 -8.34
C PRO A 288 -0.52 -20.51 -9.72
N GLN A 289 -0.33 -21.29 -10.77
CA GLN A 289 -0.54 -20.88 -12.15
C GLN A 289 -1.86 -21.41 -12.72
N TRP A 290 -2.43 -20.72 -13.71
CA TRP A 290 -3.66 -21.15 -14.38
C TRP A 290 -3.46 -22.36 -15.27
N SER A 291 -2.27 -22.53 -15.83
CA SER A 291 -1.87 -23.71 -16.58
C SER A 291 -0.44 -24.14 -16.18
N ALA A 292 -0.17 -25.43 -16.29
CA ALA A 292 1.18 -25.92 -16.03
C ALA A 292 2.18 -25.32 -17.04
N GLY A 293 3.26 -24.74 -16.51
CA GLY A 293 4.29 -24.08 -17.32
C GLY A 293 4.07 -22.59 -17.55
N ASP A 294 2.94 -22.02 -17.14
CA ASP A 294 2.77 -20.57 -17.07
C ASP A 294 3.74 -20.00 -16.01
N ASP A 295 4.03 -18.72 -16.16
CA ASP A 295 4.99 -18.03 -15.28
C ASP A 295 4.53 -16.57 -15.04
N GLN A 296 3.27 -16.42 -14.66
CA GLN A 296 2.64 -15.13 -14.44
C GLN A 296 2.51 -14.84 -12.94
N VAL A 297 2.77 -13.60 -12.57
CA VAL A 297 2.72 -13.16 -11.18
C VAL A 297 1.80 -11.96 -11.04
N GLY A 298 0.95 -12.01 -10.02
CA GLY A 298 0.17 -10.86 -9.58
C GLY A 298 0.99 -9.89 -8.73
N ASN A 299 0.48 -8.68 -8.58
CA ASN A 299 1.02 -7.70 -7.65
C ASN A 299 -0.11 -7.12 -6.80
N ALA A 300 0.07 -7.09 -5.50
CA ALA A 300 -0.92 -6.50 -4.60
C ALA A 300 -0.27 -5.41 -3.73
N GLY A 301 -0.81 -4.20 -3.82
CA GLY A 301 -0.27 -3.05 -3.11
C GLY A 301 1.08 -2.58 -3.65
N GLY A 302 1.94 -2.19 -2.75
CA GLY A 302 3.08 -1.33 -2.95
C GLY A 302 2.69 0.12 -2.70
N SER A 303 3.62 0.94 -2.25
CA SER A 303 3.33 2.30 -1.81
C SER A 303 4.42 3.31 -2.17
N ALA A 304 4.03 4.56 -2.15
CA ALA A 304 4.92 5.70 -2.27
C ALA A 304 4.89 6.55 -1.00
N THR A 305 5.98 7.26 -0.74
CA THR A 305 5.97 8.45 0.08
C THR A 305 5.60 9.62 -0.81
N ALA A 306 4.30 9.92 -0.88
CA ALA A 306 3.74 10.93 -1.77
C ALA A 306 3.84 12.33 -1.16
N VAL A 307 4.09 13.34 -2.00
CA VAL A 307 4.08 14.75 -1.59
C VAL A 307 2.66 15.30 -1.74
N LEU A 308 2.07 15.73 -0.62
CA LEU A 308 0.71 16.23 -0.62
C LEU A 308 0.65 17.73 -0.98
N LYS A 309 -0.47 18.11 -1.59
CA LYS A 309 -0.76 19.50 -1.95
C LYS A 309 -0.73 20.41 -0.73
N GLY A 310 -0.01 21.53 -0.88
CA GLY A 310 0.16 22.51 0.21
C GLY A 310 1.42 22.28 1.05
N CYS A 311 2.30 21.34 0.70
CA CYS A 311 3.61 21.21 1.32
C CYS A 311 4.42 22.49 1.12
N SER A 312 4.93 23.06 2.20
CA SER A 312 5.66 24.34 2.17
C SER A 312 7.07 24.23 1.56
N ASP A 313 7.67 23.06 1.65
CA ASP A 313 9.00 22.77 1.08
C ASP A 313 9.00 21.39 0.41
N PRO A 314 8.51 21.28 -0.84
CA PRO A 314 8.50 20.01 -1.59
C PRO A 314 9.89 19.45 -1.85
N LYS A 315 10.95 20.29 -1.89
CA LYS A 315 12.32 19.84 -2.08
C LYS A 315 12.84 19.11 -0.84
N ALA A 316 12.65 19.68 0.34
CA ALA A 316 13.00 19.03 1.60
C ALA A 316 12.16 17.77 1.84
N ALA A 317 10.89 17.77 1.43
CA ALA A 317 10.04 16.59 1.47
C ALA A 317 10.57 15.48 0.56
N TRP A 318 10.99 15.80 -0.67
CA TRP A 318 11.61 14.84 -1.59
C TRP A 318 12.91 14.26 -1.02
N GLU A 319 13.75 15.07 -0.41
CA GLU A 319 15.00 14.62 0.20
C GLU A 319 14.77 13.48 1.21
N PHE A 320 13.79 13.66 2.11
CA PHE A 320 13.44 12.59 3.04
C PHE A 320 12.78 11.40 2.34
N ALA A 321 11.87 11.62 1.40
CA ALA A 321 11.15 10.56 0.70
C ALA A 321 12.12 9.66 -0.11
N HIS A 322 13.05 10.26 -0.83
CA HIS A 322 14.11 9.57 -1.57
C HIS A 322 15.02 8.78 -0.62
N TRP A 323 15.51 9.44 0.44
CA TRP A 323 16.37 8.78 1.45
C TRP A 323 15.66 7.59 2.11
N LEU A 324 14.40 7.73 2.50
CA LEU A 324 13.61 6.65 3.12
C LEU A 324 13.58 5.40 2.24
N SER A 325 13.52 5.59 0.93
CA SER A 325 13.43 4.51 -0.05
C SER A 325 14.79 3.91 -0.46
N THR A 326 15.92 4.65 -0.25
CA THR A 326 17.22 4.27 -0.83
C THR A 326 18.32 4.03 0.21
N ASP A 327 18.15 4.49 1.46
CA ASP A 327 19.14 4.25 2.52
C ASP A 327 19.14 2.77 2.95
N LYS A 328 20.29 2.10 2.74
CA LYS A 328 20.45 0.66 2.98
C LYS A 328 20.14 0.25 4.42
N THR A 329 20.61 1.02 5.39
CA THR A 329 20.45 0.69 6.81
C THR A 329 19.00 0.81 7.24
N THR A 330 18.37 1.89 6.83
CA THR A 330 16.94 2.14 7.11
C THR A 330 16.06 1.12 6.43
N PHE A 331 16.33 0.83 5.15
CA PHE A 331 15.48 -0.10 4.41
C PHE A 331 15.63 -1.55 4.90
N ASP A 332 16.85 -1.98 5.29
CA ASP A 332 17.05 -3.28 5.94
C ASP A 332 16.20 -3.44 7.21
N MET A 333 16.09 -2.38 8.00
CA MET A 333 15.23 -2.34 9.19
C MET A 333 13.73 -2.41 8.78
N LEU A 334 13.31 -1.71 7.70
CA LEU A 334 11.94 -1.73 7.21
C LEU A 334 11.55 -3.11 6.65
N VAL A 335 12.46 -3.79 5.96
CA VAL A 335 12.25 -5.20 5.55
C VAL A 335 11.99 -6.08 6.77
N LYS A 336 12.82 -5.97 7.80
CA LYS A 336 12.70 -6.77 9.04
C LYS A 336 11.40 -6.50 9.81
N LYS A 337 10.98 -5.23 9.90
CA LYS A 337 9.82 -4.83 10.69
C LYS A 337 8.49 -4.93 9.96
N ALA A 338 8.47 -4.59 8.68
CA ALA A 338 7.25 -4.46 7.89
C ALA A 338 7.15 -5.44 6.71
N GLY A 339 8.22 -6.18 6.41
CA GLY A 339 8.24 -7.08 5.25
C GLY A 339 8.26 -6.34 3.89
N LEU A 340 8.64 -5.05 3.87
CA LEU A 340 8.66 -4.25 2.64
C LEU A 340 9.66 -4.82 1.64
N TYR A 341 9.28 -4.92 0.37
CA TYR A 341 10.18 -5.31 -0.72
C TYR A 341 10.56 -4.06 -1.52
N PRO A 342 11.87 -3.73 -1.61
CA PRO A 342 12.30 -2.41 -2.07
C PRO A 342 11.91 -2.12 -3.51
N ALA A 343 11.39 -0.92 -3.74
CA ALA A 343 11.22 -0.35 -5.07
C ALA A 343 12.52 0.19 -5.65
N ALA A 344 13.51 0.47 -4.81
CA ALA A 344 14.83 0.96 -5.22
C ALA A 344 15.71 -0.17 -5.77
N THR A 345 16.54 0.14 -6.79
CA THR A 345 17.37 -0.84 -7.52
C THR A 345 18.61 -1.28 -6.74
N GLY A 346 19.13 -0.46 -5.85
CA GLY A 346 20.40 -0.68 -5.13
C GLY A 346 20.30 -1.51 -3.84
N LEU A 347 19.15 -2.14 -3.56
CA LEU A 347 18.85 -2.74 -2.25
C LEU A 347 18.69 -4.27 -2.28
N ALA A 348 18.98 -4.93 -3.38
CA ALA A 348 18.79 -6.38 -3.51
C ALA A 348 19.71 -7.23 -2.60
N ASP A 349 20.82 -6.65 -2.13
CA ASP A 349 21.84 -7.30 -1.30
C ASP A 349 21.66 -7.07 0.22
N LEU A 350 20.54 -6.50 0.64
CA LEU A 350 20.27 -6.26 2.06
C LEU A 350 20.25 -7.58 2.85
N PRO A 351 20.88 -7.63 4.05
CA PRO A 351 20.86 -8.81 4.91
C PRO A 351 19.45 -9.38 5.14
N ALA A 352 18.48 -8.50 5.40
CA ALA A 352 17.09 -8.89 5.61
C ALA A 352 16.43 -9.60 4.42
N LEU A 353 16.92 -9.35 3.19
CA LEU A 353 16.43 -10.03 1.97
C LEU A 353 17.17 -11.33 1.67
N THR A 354 18.37 -11.51 2.22
CA THR A 354 19.25 -12.65 1.90
C THR A 354 19.35 -13.69 3.01
N GLU A 355 18.91 -13.35 4.22
CA GLU A 355 18.89 -14.26 5.37
C GLU A 355 17.61 -15.08 5.42
N GLY A 356 17.69 -16.24 6.10
CA GLY A 356 16.50 -17.07 6.36
C GLY A 356 15.63 -16.47 7.47
N ASP A 357 14.32 -16.55 7.33
CA ASP A 357 13.37 -16.09 8.36
C ASP A 357 12.90 -17.27 9.22
N ALA A 358 13.16 -17.20 10.52
CA ALA A 358 12.81 -18.24 11.48
C ALA A 358 11.30 -18.52 11.53
N TYR A 359 10.45 -17.53 11.28
CA TYR A 359 9.00 -17.73 11.21
C TYR A 359 8.60 -18.69 10.08
N PHE A 360 9.34 -18.65 8.99
CA PHE A 360 9.17 -19.52 7.81
C PHE A 360 10.16 -20.71 7.84
N GLY A 361 10.46 -21.26 9.02
CA GLY A 361 11.32 -22.44 9.17
C GLY A 361 12.77 -22.23 8.72
N GLY A 362 13.25 -21.00 8.67
CA GLY A 362 14.60 -20.67 8.17
C GLY A 362 14.68 -20.49 6.66
N GLN A 363 13.55 -20.50 5.95
CA GLN A 363 13.51 -20.26 4.51
C GLN A 363 13.92 -18.82 4.17
N LYS A 364 14.67 -18.68 3.07
CA LYS A 364 14.96 -17.38 2.44
C LYS A 364 13.78 -16.98 1.55
N ILE A 365 12.71 -16.51 2.17
CA ILE A 365 11.44 -16.24 1.48
C ILE A 365 11.57 -15.21 0.36
N PHE A 366 12.47 -14.25 0.52
CA PHE A 366 12.68 -13.20 -0.47
C PHE A 366 13.30 -13.71 -1.77
N ASP A 367 13.96 -14.88 -1.79
CA ASP A 367 14.41 -15.54 -3.03
C ASP A 367 13.22 -15.90 -3.94
N VAL A 368 12.05 -16.24 -3.37
CA VAL A 368 10.82 -16.49 -4.12
C VAL A 368 10.34 -15.20 -4.78
N PHE A 369 10.26 -14.12 -4.01
CA PHE A 369 9.76 -12.83 -4.49
C PHE A 369 10.72 -12.14 -5.46
N ALA A 370 12.03 -12.29 -5.28
CA ALA A 370 13.04 -11.81 -6.23
C ALA A 370 12.89 -12.44 -7.62
N LYS A 371 12.46 -13.71 -7.68
CA LYS A 371 12.15 -14.40 -8.95
C LYS A 371 10.77 -14.03 -9.49
N ALA A 372 9.85 -13.64 -8.61
CA ALA A 372 8.48 -13.25 -8.97
C ALA A 372 8.39 -11.82 -9.51
N ALA A 373 9.11 -10.87 -8.90
CA ALA A 373 9.02 -9.44 -9.23
C ALA A 373 9.20 -9.11 -10.74
N PRO A 374 10.19 -9.65 -11.47
CA PRO A 374 10.35 -9.37 -12.90
C PRO A 374 9.25 -9.97 -13.79
N LYS A 375 8.38 -10.83 -13.26
CA LYS A 375 7.29 -11.51 -13.98
C LYS A 375 5.94 -10.83 -13.79
N VAL A 376 5.87 -9.80 -12.96
CA VAL A 376 4.68 -8.97 -12.80
C VAL A 376 4.43 -8.21 -14.10
N ASN A 377 3.22 -8.32 -14.66
CA ASN A 377 2.85 -7.60 -15.86
C ASN A 377 2.94 -6.08 -15.64
N PRO A 378 3.77 -5.32 -16.39
CA PRO A 378 3.94 -3.89 -16.23
C PRO A 378 2.76 -3.05 -16.77
N ASP A 379 1.81 -3.67 -17.47
CA ASP A 379 0.73 -2.96 -18.18
C ASP A 379 -0.53 -2.72 -17.33
N TRP A 380 -0.48 -3.08 -16.04
CA TRP A 380 -1.56 -2.76 -15.12
C TRP A 380 -1.69 -1.26 -14.88
N THR A 381 -2.92 -0.77 -14.91
CA THR A 381 -3.23 0.65 -14.66
C THR A 381 -4.32 0.76 -13.59
N TRP A 382 -4.10 1.63 -12.64
CA TRP A 382 -5.09 2.01 -11.65
C TRP A 382 -5.91 3.21 -12.13
N GLY A 383 -7.21 3.24 -11.82
CA GLY A 383 -8.11 4.29 -12.27
C GLY A 383 -8.12 5.53 -11.37
N PRO A 384 -8.60 6.67 -11.90
CA PRO A 384 -8.61 7.95 -11.17
C PRO A 384 -9.69 8.03 -10.07
N VAL A 385 -10.58 7.04 -9.97
CA VAL A 385 -11.64 6.97 -8.95
C VAL A 385 -11.53 5.72 -8.08
N MET A 386 -10.31 5.16 -7.96
CA MET A 386 -10.07 3.90 -7.23
C MET A 386 -10.58 3.89 -5.80
N THR A 387 -10.48 5.00 -5.06
CA THR A 387 -11.03 5.09 -3.68
C THR A 387 -12.51 4.73 -3.63
N LYS A 388 -13.29 5.17 -4.64
CA LYS A 388 -14.71 4.84 -4.75
C LYS A 388 -14.93 3.43 -5.28
N THR A 389 -14.17 3.04 -6.29
CA THR A 389 -14.21 1.69 -6.88
C THR A 389 -13.92 0.63 -5.83
N ALA A 390 -12.87 0.82 -5.04
CA ALA A 390 -12.46 -0.07 -3.95
C ALA A 390 -13.59 -0.24 -2.91
N ALA A 391 -14.17 0.87 -2.44
CA ALA A 391 -15.26 0.82 -1.47
C ALA A 391 -16.50 0.08 -2.00
N ASP A 392 -16.87 0.29 -3.27
CA ASP A 392 -18.00 -0.40 -3.89
C ASP A 392 -17.71 -1.90 -4.12
N LEU A 393 -16.46 -2.23 -4.45
CA LEU A 393 -16.03 -3.60 -4.66
C LEU A 393 -15.97 -4.37 -3.33
N ASP A 394 -15.39 -3.79 -2.27
CA ASP A 394 -15.32 -4.41 -0.94
C ASP A 394 -16.71 -4.70 -0.37
N ASP A 395 -17.68 -3.78 -0.53
CA ASP A 395 -19.08 -4.03 -0.13
C ASP A 395 -19.68 -5.23 -0.87
N GLY A 396 -19.41 -5.35 -2.18
CA GLY A 396 -19.85 -6.47 -2.99
C GLY A 396 -19.14 -7.77 -2.65
N LEU A 397 -17.82 -7.75 -2.54
CA LEU A 397 -17.00 -8.91 -2.18
C LEU A 397 -17.37 -9.44 -0.79
N GLY A 398 -17.56 -8.55 0.20
CA GLY A 398 -17.96 -8.95 1.55
C GLY A 398 -19.28 -9.74 1.56
N LYS A 399 -20.25 -9.36 0.72
CA LYS A 399 -21.49 -10.12 0.53
C LYS A 399 -21.23 -11.47 -0.14
N ALA A 400 -20.43 -11.48 -1.23
CA ALA A 400 -20.09 -12.70 -1.95
C ALA A 400 -19.37 -13.73 -1.08
N TRP A 401 -18.35 -13.30 -0.32
CA TRP A 401 -17.63 -14.15 0.62
C TRP A 401 -18.51 -14.74 1.72
N SER A 402 -19.57 -14.03 2.11
CA SER A 402 -20.55 -14.51 3.11
C SER A 402 -21.70 -15.33 2.50
N GLY A 403 -21.67 -15.62 1.19
CA GLY A 403 -22.73 -16.36 0.48
C GLY A 403 -24.00 -15.55 0.21
N GLN A 404 -23.95 -14.22 0.35
CA GLN A 404 -25.12 -13.33 0.13
C GLN A 404 -25.12 -12.66 -1.25
N GLY A 405 -24.35 -13.19 -2.20
CA GLY A 405 -24.21 -12.69 -3.56
C GLY A 405 -23.14 -13.47 -4.31
N THR A 406 -22.69 -12.95 -5.44
CA THR A 406 -21.61 -13.55 -6.20
C THR A 406 -20.47 -12.56 -6.42
N ILE A 407 -19.24 -13.08 -6.54
CA ILE A 407 -18.06 -12.27 -6.85
C ILE A 407 -18.24 -11.61 -8.23
N ALA A 408 -18.84 -12.31 -9.19
CA ALA A 408 -19.17 -11.77 -10.51
C ALA A 408 -20.11 -10.55 -10.44
N ASP A 409 -21.15 -10.61 -9.60
CA ASP A 409 -22.06 -9.48 -9.40
C ASP A 409 -21.37 -8.31 -8.68
N ALA A 410 -20.46 -8.60 -7.75
CA ALA A 410 -19.63 -7.56 -7.10
C ALA A 410 -18.81 -6.80 -8.13
N LEU A 411 -18.11 -7.50 -9.04
CA LEU A 411 -17.30 -6.89 -10.10
C LEU A 411 -18.16 -6.07 -11.07
N LYS A 412 -19.31 -6.59 -11.53
CA LYS A 412 -20.24 -5.88 -12.43
C LYS A 412 -20.77 -4.61 -11.76
N THR A 413 -21.24 -4.72 -10.51
CA THR A 413 -21.77 -3.58 -9.77
C THR A 413 -20.71 -2.51 -9.54
N ALA A 414 -19.49 -2.90 -9.16
CA ALA A 414 -18.36 -1.97 -8.98
C ALA A 414 -17.99 -1.30 -10.31
N GLN A 415 -17.98 -2.04 -11.44
CA GLN A 415 -17.76 -1.48 -12.77
C GLN A 415 -18.79 -0.41 -13.13
N ASP A 416 -20.08 -0.72 -13.00
CA ASP A 416 -21.15 0.21 -13.35
C ASP A 416 -21.10 1.49 -12.52
N LYS A 417 -20.87 1.37 -11.22
CA LYS A 417 -20.70 2.52 -10.32
C LYS A 417 -19.45 3.32 -10.63
N THR A 418 -18.34 2.66 -10.98
CA THR A 418 -17.09 3.31 -11.40
C THR A 418 -17.31 4.12 -12.68
N ILE A 419 -17.99 3.55 -13.69
CA ILE A 419 -18.33 4.25 -14.93
C ILE A 419 -19.22 5.48 -14.63
N ALA A 420 -20.19 5.32 -13.75
CA ALA A 420 -21.08 6.41 -13.36
C ALA A 420 -20.31 7.55 -12.66
N GLU A 421 -19.38 7.21 -11.77
CA GLU A 421 -18.57 8.21 -11.07
C GLU A 421 -17.60 8.93 -12.00
N LEU A 422 -16.95 8.23 -12.94
CA LEU A 422 -16.11 8.85 -13.97
C LEU A 422 -16.89 9.88 -14.79
N LYS A 423 -18.09 9.49 -15.28
CA LYS A 423 -18.98 10.39 -16.03
C LYS A 423 -19.44 11.60 -15.21
N LYS A 424 -19.76 11.39 -13.92
CA LYS A 424 -20.15 12.46 -12.99
C LYS A 424 -19.03 13.49 -12.79
N GLN A 425 -17.76 13.02 -12.83
CA GLN A 425 -16.57 13.88 -12.77
C GLN A 425 -16.22 14.52 -14.14
N GLY A 426 -17.02 14.29 -15.17
CA GLY A 426 -16.79 14.86 -16.52
C GLY A 426 -15.71 14.12 -17.32
N LEU A 427 -15.26 12.95 -16.86
CA LEU A 427 -14.28 12.14 -17.57
C LEU A 427 -14.95 11.31 -18.66
N LYS A 428 -14.29 11.19 -19.82
CA LYS A 428 -14.76 10.35 -20.91
C LYS A 428 -14.55 8.88 -20.58
N VAL A 429 -15.50 8.06 -20.96
CA VAL A 429 -15.43 6.59 -20.80
C VAL A 429 -15.72 5.94 -22.13
N SER A 430 -14.79 5.10 -22.62
CA SER A 430 -15.00 4.24 -23.77
C SER A 430 -15.87 3.03 -23.39
N GLN A 431 -16.65 2.54 -24.35
CA GLN A 431 -17.49 1.33 -24.18
C GLN A 431 -16.70 0.06 -24.43
#